data_3224a759e1542a117fdee1c7dcccd7bb
#
_entry.id   3224a759e1542a117fdee1c7dcccd7bb
#
_cell.length_a   1.000
_cell.length_b   1.000
_cell.length_c   1.000
_cell.angle_alpha   90.00
_cell.angle_beta   90.00
_cell.angle_gamma   90.00
#
_symmetry.space_group_name_H-M   'P 1'
#
loop_
_entity.id
_entity.type
_entity.pdbx_description
1 polymer ?
#
loop_
_entity_poly.entity_id
_entity_poly.type
_entity_poly.pdbx_seq_one_letter_code
_entity_poly.pdbx_strand_id
1 'polypeptide(L)'
;PYRRQRQMCIRDRIKSFYMGGGTPTTLSAGQMDALLTAVNRNFDLSDCVEYCIEAGRPDTIDREKLQVLLDHGADRISVNPQSLEPRVLSAIGRKHSPEDIEKAMELATSMGFPHVNMDLIAGLPADTPEGFRRTLDTCLTFGADNITVHTLSLKKGSRILLEGLPIPSAEDVAAMLDYADPALREKGFAPYYLYRQKYMSGSFENVGWCISGAEGLYNIYIMEELHSILSLGAGGSTKMVDAKRNRIERVFHPKFPLEYIQRPEKLTENLETFRRFHQEMAR
;
A
#
# COMPACT_ATOMS: atom_id res chain seq x y z
N PRO A 1 -28.89 -12.86 24.46
CA PRO A 1 -27.53 -12.29 24.44
C PRO A 1 -26.94 -12.25 23.02
N TYR A 2 -27.06 -13.35 22.25
CA TYR A 2 -26.48 -13.45 20.89
C TYR A 2 -27.09 -12.50 19.83
N ARG A 3 -28.36 -12.15 19.93
CA ARG A 3 -29.00 -11.18 19.00
C ARG A 3 -28.50 -9.75 19.19
N ARG A 4 -28.15 -9.32 20.41
CA ARG A 4 -27.58 -7.98 20.66
C ARG A 4 -26.15 -7.85 20.13
N GLN A 5 -25.34 -8.91 20.23
CA GLN A 5 -23.99 -8.93 19.64
C GLN A 5 -24.03 -8.85 18.11
N ARG A 6 -24.95 -9.58 17.44
CA ARG A 6 -25.14 -9.43 15.99
C ARG A 6 -25.60 -8.04 15.55
N GLN A 7 -26.43 -7.36 16.32
CA GLN A 7 -26.86 -6.00 15.98
C GLN A 7 -25.75 -4.95 16.20
N MET A 8 -24.80 -5.18 17.08
CA MET A 8 -23.62 -4.30 17.24
C MET A 8 -22.59 -4.50 16.11
N CYS A 9 -22.45 -5.72 15.59
CA CYS A 9 -21.57 -5.99 14.43
C CYS A 9 -22.11 -5.45 13.09
N ILE A 10 -23.40 -5.17 12.98
CA ILE A 10 -24.05 -4.70 11.74
C ILE A 10 -23.69 -3.23 11.39
N ARG A 11 -23.16 -2.45 12.32
CA ARG A 11 -22.76 -1.05 12.06
C ARG A 11 -21.30 -0.88 11.64
N ASP A 12 -20.44 -1.89 11.86
CA ASP A 12 -19.01 -1.80 11.61
C ASP A 12 -18.59 -2.84 10.55
N ARG A 13 -19.21 -2.78 9.37
CA ARG A 13 -18.84 -3.63 8.23
C ARG A 13 -17.54 -3.15 7.62
N ILE A 14 -16.64 -4.07 7.33
CA ILE A 14 -15.38 -3.78 6.67
C ILE A 14 -15.67 -3.32 5.24
N LYS A 15 -15.19 -2.13 4.89
CA LYS A 15 -15.34 -1.55 3.56
C LYS A 15 -14.14 -1.79 2.67
N SER A 16 -12.96 -1.86 3.25
CA SER A 16 -11.73 -2.14 2.54
C SER A 16 -10.85 -3.05 3.39
N PHE A 17 -10.24 -4.03 2.77
CA PHE A 17 -9.18 -4.85 3.34
C PHE A 17 -7.88 -4.55 2.61
N TYR A 18 -6.82 -4.29 3.37
CA TYR A 18 -5.50 -4.02 2.83
C TYR A 18 -4.45 -4.86 3.54
N MET A 19 -3.65 -5.61 2.80
CA MET A 19 -2.54 -6.38 3.32
C MET A 19 -1.23 -5.89 2.70
N GLY A 20 -0.40 -5.28 3.54
CA GLY A 20 0.89 -4.71 3.13
C GLY A 20 1.88 -4.66 4.30
N GLY A 21 2.86 -3.77 4.21
CA GLY A 21 3.82 -3.46 5.29
C GLY A 21 5.10 -4.29 5.29
N GLY A 22 5.22 -5.28 4.51
CA GLY A 22 6.39 -6.05 4.10
C GLY A 22 6.18 -6.40 2.65
N THR A 23 6.45 -7.64 2.28
CA THR A 23 6.02 -8.16 0.98
C THR A 23 5.16 -9.39 1.24
N PRO A 24 3.81 -9.29 1.24
CA PRO A 24 2.91 -10.41 1.49
C PRO A 24 3.22 -11.65 0.65
N THR A 25 3.61 -11.46 -0.60
CA THR A 25 3.97 -12.55 -1.52
C THR A 25 5.29 -13.26 -1.20
N THR A 26 5.99 -12.89 -0.12
CA THR A 26 7.08 -13.73 0.44
C THR A 26 6.54 -14.98 1.15
N LEU A 27 5.27 -14.99 1.54
CA LEU A 27 4.60 -16.19 2.01
C LEU A 27 4.49 -17.21 0.87
N SER A 28 4.53 -18.51 1.21
CA SER A 28 4.16 -19.53 0.24
C SER A 28 2.65 -19.47 -0.06
N ALA A 29 2.22 -20.05 -1.17
CA ALA A 29 0.80 -20.11 -1.54
C ALA A 29 -0.04 -20.74 -0.40
N GLY A 30 0.41 -21.87 0.19
CA GLY A 30 -0.28 -22.49 1.31
C GLY A 30 -0.33 -21.66 2.60
N GLN A 31 0.72 -20.85 2.88
CA GLN A 31 0.70 -19.94 4.03
C GLN A 31 -0.26 -18.77 3.79
N MET A 32 -0.29 -18.26 2.56
CA MET A 32 -1.18 -17.20 2.14
C MET A 32 -2.64 -17.66 2.19
N ASP A 33 -2.95 -18.85 1.66
CA ASP A 33 -4.27 -19.45 1.73
C ASP A 33 -4.74 -19.63 3.19
N ALA A 34 -3.89 -20.18 4.06
CA ALA A 34 -4.20 -20.34 5.48
C ALA A 34 -4.49 -18.99 6.18
N LEU A 35 -3.70 -17.94 5.87
CA LEU A 35 -3.88 -16.60 6.43
C LEU A 35 -5.19 -15.98 5.95
N LEU A 36 -5.46 -16.00 4.65
CA LEU A 36 -6.65 -15.39 4.06
C LEU A 36 -7.92 -16.17 4.44
N THR A 37 -7.85 -17.49 4.56
CA THR A 37 -8.92 -18.31 5.15
C THR A 37 -9.22 -17.85 6.57
N ALA A 38 -8.20 -17.62 7.40
CA ALA A 38 -8.40 -17.13 8.76
C ALA A 38 -9.02 -15.72 8.77
N VAL A 39 -8.63 -14.83 7.86
CA VAL A 39 -9.24 -13.51 7.70
C VAL A 39 -10.73 -13.66 7.36
N ASN A 40 -11.06 -14.37 6.29
CA ASN A 40 -12.44 -14.56 5.81
C ASN A 40 -13.34 -15.23 6.84
N ARG A 41 -12.77 -16.10 7.71
CA ARG A 41 -13.51 -16.77 8.79
C ARG A 41 -13.81 -15.86 9.97
N ASN A 42 -12.93 -14.90 10.27
CA ASN A 42 -13.01 -14.08 11.49
C ASN A 42 -13.61 -12.69 11.24
N PHE A 43 -13.65 -12.23 9.99
CA PHE A 43 -14.18 -10.93 9.62
C PHE A 43 -15.33 -11.08 8.62
N ASP A 44 -16.36 -10.25 8.78
CA ASP A 44 -17.43 -10.15 7.79
C ASP A 44 -17.00 -9.19 6.67
N LEU A 45 -16.61 -9.76 5.54
CA LEU A 45 -16.17 -9.03 4.35
C LEU A 45 -17.29 -8.89 3.29
N SER A 46 -18.55 -9.19 3.63
CA SER A 46 -19.67 -9.15 2.69
C SER A 46 -19.94 -7.77 2.08
N ASP A 47 -19.54 -6.70 2.77
CA ASP A 47 -19.63 -5.31 2.31
C ASP A 47 -18.26 -4.74 1.91
N CYS A 48 -17.23 -5.57 1.82
CA CYS A 48 -15.91 -5.17 1.38
C CYS A 48 -15.95 -4.83 -0.11
N VAL A 49 -15.61 -3.60 -0.44
CA VAL A 49 -15.64 -3.07 -1.81
C VAL A 49 -14.23 -2.91 -2.39
N GLU A 50 -13.20 -3.20 -1.62
CA GLU A 50 -11.81 -3.25 -2.05
C GLU A 50 -11.04 -4.26 -1.21
N TYR A 51 -10.43 -5.25 -1.84
CA TYR A 51 -9.57 -6.24 -1.21
C TYR A 51 -8.18 -6.19 -1.84
N CYS A 52 -7.32 -5.34 -1.26
CA CYS A 52 -6.01 -5.03 -1.80
C CYS A 52 -4.89 -5.82 -1.13
N ILE A 53 -4.01 -6.42 -1.93
CA ILE A 53 -2.80 -7.13 -1.45
C ILE A 53 -1.56 -6.53 -2.13
N GLU A 54 -0.56 -6.13 -1.35
CA GLU A 54 0.73 -5.74 -1.90
C GLU A 54 1.51 -6.96 -2.40
N ALA A 55 1.67 -7.08 -3.71
CA ALA A 55 2.59 -8.02 -4.34
C ALA A 55 3.93 -7.33 -4.67
N GLY A 56 4.34 -6.36 -3.90
CA GLY A 56 5.32 -5.30 -4.13
C GLY A 56 6.70 -5.67 -4.69
N ARG A 57 7.01 -6.97 -4.86
CA ARG A 57 8.28 -7.44 -5.41
C ARG A 57 8.04 -8.50 -6.48
N PRO A 58 8.44 -8.26 -7.73
CA PRO A 58 8.19 -9.18 -8.84
C PRO A 58 8.83 -10.57 -8.63
N ASP A 59 9.99 -10.62 -7.98
CA ASP A 59 10.71 -11.87 -7.65
C ASP A 59 9.96 -12.77 -6.64
N THR A 60 8.88 -12.31 -6.06
CA THR A 60 8.05 -13.07 -5.12
C THR A 60 6.67 -13.45 -5.69
N ILE A 61 6.39 -13.00 -6.93
CA ILE A 61 5.10 -13.23 -7.61
C ILE A 61 5.20 -14.50 -8.44
N ASP A 62 4.22 -15.38 -8.30
CA ASP A 62 4.01 -16.54 -9.15
C ASP A 62 2.52 -16.81 -9.34
N ARG A 63 2.20 -17.66 -10.33
CA ARG A 63 0.80 -17.98 -10.71
C ARG A 63 0.02 -18.61 -9.55
N GLU A 64 0.65 -19.50 -8.78
CA GLU A 64 -0.02 -20.19 -7.68
C GLU A 64 -0.47 -19.22 -6.59
N LYS A 65 0.42 -18.29 -6.19
CA LYS A 65 0.10 -17.26 -5.21
C LYS A 65 -0.97 -16.30 -5.70
N LEU A 66 -0.88 -15.82 -6.95
CA LEU A 66 -1.88 -14.94 -7.52
C LEU A 66 -3.24 -15.62 -7.61
N GLN A 67 -3.28 -16.94 -7.91
CA GLN A 67 -4.54 -17.70 -7.90
C GLN A 67 -5.14 -17.75 -6.50
N VAL A 68 -4.33 -18.01 -5.46
CA VAL A 68 -4.80 -17.97 -4.08
C VAL A 68 -5.40 -16.61 -3.73
N LEU A 69 -4.78 -15.50 -4.16
CA LEU A 69 -5.32 -14.16 -3.92
C LEU A 69 -6.71 -14.00 -4.55
N LEU A 70 -6.86 -14.39 -5.82
CA LEU A 70 -8.14 -14.34 -6.55
C LEU A 70 -9.20 -15.22 -5.91
N ASP A 71 -8.84 -16.45 -5.51
CA ASP A 71 -9.77 -17.39 -4.88
C ASP A 71 -10.30 -16.86 -3.54
N HIS A 72 -9.55 -16.00 -2.86
CA HIS A 72 -9.96 -15.31 -1.63
C HIS A 72 -10.65 -13.96 -1.88
N GLY A 73 -10.84 -13.55 -3.13
CA GLY A 73 -11.57 -12.35 -3.50
C GLY A 73 -10.74 -11.08 -3.56
N ALA A 74 -9.40 -11.19 -3.64
CA ALA A 74 -8.58 -10.01 -3.88
C ALA A 74 -8.89 -9.43 -5.27
N ASP A 75 -9.26 -8.16 -5.31
CA ASP A 75 -9.60 -7.42 -6.52
C ASP A 75 -8.51 -6.43 -6.94
N ARG A 76 -7.57 -6.13 -6.04
CA ARG A 76 -6.47 -5.20 -6.28
C ARG A 76 -5.14 -5.77 -5.81
N ILE A 77 -4.11 -5.64 -6.65
CA ILE A 77 -2.72 -5.92 -6.26
C ILE A 77 -1.81 -4.74 -6.61
N SER A 78 -0.65 -4.67 -5.93
CA SER A 78 0.40 -3.71 -6.28
C SER A 78 1.65 -4.43 -6.75
N VAL A 79 2.14 -4.09 -7.93
CA VAL A 79 3.44 -4.52 -8.46
C VAL A 79 4.36 -3.30 -8.50
N ASN A 80 5.34 -3.21 -7.60
CA ASN A 80 6.04 -1.97 -7.31
C ASN A 80 7.46 -1.95 -7.89
N PRO A 81 7.69 -1.39 -9.11
CA PRO A 81 9.00 -1.27 -9.72
C PRO A 81 9.92 -0.34 -8.95
N GLN A 82 9.41 0.74 -8.39
CA GLN A 82 10.11 1.88 -7.80
C GLN A 82 10.89 2.68 -8.87
N SER A 83 11.64 2.02 -9.72
CA SER A 83 12.35 2.48 -10.90
C SER A 83 12.59 1.29 -11.85
N LEU A 84 12.83 1.55 -13.14
CA LEU A 84 13.26 0.56 -14.12
C LEU A 84 14.72 0.76 -14.54
N GLU A 85 15.44 1.72 -13.94
CA GLU A 85 16.85 1.96 -14.20
C GLU A 85 17.71 0.97 -13.39
N PRO A 86 18.52 0.07 -14.02
CA PRO A 86 19.29 -0.95 -13.30
C PRO A 86 20.25 -0.38 -12.26
N ARG A 87 20.86 0.78 -12.54
CA ARG A 87 21.76 1.47 -11.60
C ARG A 87 21.01 1.95 -10.35
N VAL A 88 19.77 2.42 -10.51
CA VAL A 88 18.90 2.89 -9.41
C VAL A 88 18.47 1.70 -8.56
N LEU A 89 17.98 0.64 -9.19
CA LEU A 89 17.59 -0.61 -8.52
C LEU A 89 18.75 -1.19 -7.69
N SER A 90 19.97 -1.23 -8.27
CA SER A 90 21.16 -1.66 -7.54
C SER A 90 21.46 -0.77 -6.32
N ALA A 91 21.38 0.54 -6.48
CA ALA A 91 21.65 1.50 -5.41
C ALA A 91 20.68 1.34 -4.22
N ILE A 92 19.41 1.02 -4.49
CA ILE A 92 18.41 0.78 -3.43
C ILE A 92 18.32 -0.67 -2.97
N GLY A 93 19.21 -1.56 -3.48
CA GLY A 93 19.26 -2.96 -3.09
C GLY A 93 18.11 -3.83 -3.61
N ARG A 94 17.48 -3.42 -4.69
CA ARG A 94 16.50 -4.24 -5.42
C ARG A 94 17.22 -5.19 -6.37
N LYS A 95 16.77 -6.44 -6.44
CA LYS A 95 17.42 -7.50 -7.24
C LYS A 95 16.69 -7.80 -8.55
N HIS A 96 15.48 -7.29 -8.72
CA HIS A 96 14.69 -7.49 -9.93
C HIS A 96 15.19 -6.62 -11.09
N SER A 97 14.92 -7.08 -12.28
CA SER A 97 15.16 -6.34 -13.52
C SER A 97 13.87 -5.70 -14.06
N PRO A 98 13.96 -4.80 -15.05
CA PRO A 98 12.76 -4.29 -15.75
C PRO A 98 11.90 -5.41 -16.36
N GLU A 99 12.54 -6.46 -16.91
CA GLU A 99 11.86 -7.61 -17.51
C GLU A 99 11.10 -8.44 -16.48
N ASP A 100 11.55 -8.46 -15.22
CA ASP A 100 10.83 -9.14 -14.14
C ASP A 100 9.54 -8.40 -13.79
N ILE A 101 9.55 -7.05 -13.85
CA ILE A 101 8.35 -6.22 -13.69
C ILE A 101 7.37 -6.47 -14.84
N GLU A 102 7.84 -6.46 -16.08
CA GLU A 102 7.02 -6.73 -17.27
C GLU A 102 6.31 -8.09 -17.14
N LYS A 103 7.05 -9.16 -16.85
CA LYS A 103 6.49 -10.50 -16.64
C LYS A 103 5.48 -10.56 -15.49
N ALA A 104 5.75 -9.86 -14.38
CA ALA A 104 4.82 -9.82 -13.25
C ALA A 104 3.52 -9.09 -13.62
N MET A 105 3.61 -8.00 -14.39
CA MET A 105 2.45 -7.27 -14.89
C MET A 105 1.64 -8.09 -15.89
N GLU A 106 2.32 -8.73 -16.87
CA GLU A 106 1.66 -9.64 -17.82
C GLU A 106 0.94 -10.79 -17.10
N LEU A 107 1.60 -11.38 -16.09
CA LEU A 107 0.98 -12.44 -15.30
C LEU A 107 -0.25 -11.94 -14.57
N ALA A 108 -0.16 -10.82 -13.85
CA ALA A 108 -1.26 -10.23 -13.11
C ALA A 108 -2.46 -9.91 -14.01
N THR A 109 -2.18 -9.25 -15.15
CA THR A 109 -3.21 -8.89 -16.14
C THR A 109 -3.84 -10.14 -16.77
N SER A 110 -3.02 -11.14 -17.16
CA SER A 110 -3.52 -12.38 -17.77
C SER A 110 -4.37 -13.22 -16.83
N MET A 111 -4.19 -13.09 -15.52
CA MET A 111 -4.99 -13.77 -14.51
C MET A 111 -6.28 -13.03 -14.17
N GLY A 112 -6.49 -11.82 -14.71
CA GLY A 112 -7.74 -11.08 -14.62
C GLY A 112 -7.94 -10.33 -13.32
N PHE A 113 -6.87 -9.86 -12.66
CA PHE A 113 -7.03 -8.90 -11.55
C PHE A 113 -7.76 -7.65 -12.05
N PRO A 114 -8.86 -7.25 -11.40
CA PRO A 114 -9.62 -6.06 -11.78
C PRO A 114 -8.77 -4.78 -11.74
N HIS A 115 -7.89 -4.67 -10.75
CA HIS A 115 -7.07 -3.49 -10.53
C HIS A 115 -5.61 -3.85 -10.25
N VAL A 116 -4.68 -3.16 -10.92
CA VAL A 116 -3.24 -3.30 -10.68
C VAL A 116 -2.62 -1.92 -10.47
N ASN A 117 -2.02 -1.72 -9.29
CA ASN A 117 -1.28 -0.52 -8.95
C ASN A 117 0.23 -0.72 -9.18
N MET A 118 0.91 0.36 -9.56
CA MET A 118 2.37 0.45 -9.60
C MET A 118 2.86 1.64 -8.78
N ASP A 119 3.89 1.42 -7.95
CA ASP A 119 4.55 2.50 -7.22
C ASP A 119 5.88 2.87 -7.87
N LEU A 120 6.07 4.16 -8.11
CA LEU A 120 7.30 4.79 -8.58
C LEU A 120 7.82 5.75 -7.51
N ILE A 121 9.13 5.94 -7.45
CA ILE A 121 9.74 6.89 -6.50
C ILE A 121 10.63 7.87 -7.26
N ALA A 122 10.26 9.15 -7.24
CA ALA A 122 11.10 10.24 -7.70
C ALA A 122 12.18 10.58 -6.67
N GLY A 123 13.41 10.83 -7.12
CA GLY A 123 14.53 11.22 -6.26
C GLY A 123 15.31 10.05 -5.64
N LEU A 124 15.21 8.85 -6.18
CA LEU A 124 16.03 7.71 -5.74
C LEU A 124 17.52 7.94 -6.01
N PRO A 125 18.44 7.35 -5.18
CA PRO A 125 19.86 7.41 -5.43
C PRO A 125 20.24 6.93 -6.84
N ALA A 126 21.18 7.63 -7.47
CA ALA A 126 21.64 7.39 -8.83
C ALA A 126 20.60 7.57 -9.95
N ASP A 127 19.41 8.09 -9.64
CA ASP A 127 18.41 8.43 -10.67
C ASP A 127 18.67 9.81 -11.28
N THR A 128 18.03 10.07 -12.42
CA THR A 128 18.04 11.37 -13.13
C THR A 128 16.65 11.66 -13.67
N PRO A 129 16.34 12.92 -14.02
CA PRO A 129 15.06 13.25 -14.67
C PRO A 129 14.78 12.37 -15.91
N GLU A 130 15.81 12.12 -16.75
CA GLU A 130 15.67 11.27 -17.93
C GLU A 130 15.46 9.78 -17.59
N GLY A 131 16.08 9.27 -16.49
CA GLY A 131 15.89 7.91 -16.00
C GLY A 131 14.47 7.72 -15.48
N PHE A 132 13.98 8.67 -14.67
CA PHE A 132 12.62 8.66 -14.19
C PHE A 132 11.59 8.73 -15.33
N ARG A 133 11.83 9.61 -16.34
CA ARG A 133 11.01 9.69 -17.55
C ARG A 133 10.88 8.34 -18.24
N ARG A 134 12.01 7.69 -18.57
CA ARG A 134 12.00 6.36 -19.19
C ARG A 134 11.24 5.33 -18.36
N THR A 135 11.44 5.35 -17.03
CA THR A 135 10.72 4.49 -16.10
C THR A 135 9.20 4.71 -16.21
N LEU A 136 8.73 5.95 -16.10
CA LEU A 136 7.30 6.26 -16.17
C LEU A 136 6.70 5.89 -17.52
N ASP A 137 7.35 6.29 -18.63
CA ASP A 137 6.88 6.01 -19.99
C ASP A 137 6.72 4.51 -20.22
N THR A 138 7.67 3.70 -19.74
CA THR A 138 7.60 2.24 -19.85
C THR A 138 6.48 1.67 -18.95
N CYS A 139 6.36 2.13 -17.69
CA CYS A 139 5.30 1.67 -16.79
C CYS A 139 3.89 1.98 -17.34
N LEU A 140 3.73 3.09 -18.05
CA LEU A 140 2.47 3.46 -18.71
C LEU A 140 2.07 2.50 -19.84
N THR A 141 2.98 1.64 -20.32
CA THR A 141 2.67 0.60 -21.33
C THR A 141 2.23 -0.73 -20.71
N PHE A 142 2.43 -0.95 -19.42
CA PHE A 142 2.16 -2.25 -18.76
C PHE A 142 0.69 -2.48 -18.39
N GLY A 143 -0.19 -1.52 -18.65
CA GLY A 143 -1.63 -1.69 -18.44
C GLY A 143 -2.09 -1.58 -16.99
N ALA A 144 -1.29 -0.99 -16.09
CA ALA A 144 -1.76 -0.61 -14.77
C ALA A 144 -2.87 0.45 -14.88
N ASP A 145 -3.88 0.36 -14.03
CA ASP A 145 -4.95 1.35 -13.93
C ASP A 145 -4.77 2.32 -12.76
N ASN A 146 -3.72 2.11 -11.99
CA ASN A 146 -3.36 2.93 -10.83
C ASN A 146 -1.83 3.08 -10.75
N ILE A 147 -1.33 4.30 -10.60
CA ILE A 147 0.10 4.61 -10.46
C ILE A 147 0.27 5.58 -9.30
N THR A 148 1.11 5.23 -8.33
CA THR A 148 1.50 6.18 -7.29
C THR A 148 2.91 6.69 -7.55
N VAL A 149 3.05 8.00 -7.66
CA VAL A 149 4.35 8.67 -7.73
C VAL A 149 4.71 9.16 -6.33
N HIS A 150 5.65 8.46 -5.71
CA HIS A 150 6.22 8.85 -4.43
C HIS A 150 7.42 9.77 -4.64
N THR A 151 7.66 10.64 -3.67
CA THR A 151 8.94 11.35 -3.54
C THR A 151 9.75 10.70 -2.42
N LEU A 152 11.05 10.50 -2.65
CA LEU A 152 11.93 9.87 -1.67
C LEU A 152 11.87 10.58 -0.31
N SER A 153 11.55 9.81 0.73
CA SER A 153 11.59 10.25 2.13
C SER A 153 12.78 9.64 2.86
N LEU A 154 13.70 10.48 3.34
CA LEU A 154 14.91 10.06 4.03
C LEU A 154 14.61 9.75 5.50
N LYS A 155 14.36 8.49 5.82
CA LYS A 155 14.15 8.04 7.20
C LYS A 155 15.49 7.88 7.94
N LYS A 156 15.54 8.31 9.19
CA LYS A 156 16.69 8.04 10.07
C LYS A 156 16.99 6.55 10.10
N GLY A 157 18.25 6.18 9.88
CA GLY A 157 18.68 4.78 9.81
C GLY A 157 18.45 4.10 8.46
N SER A 158 17.98 4.79 7.44
CA SER A 158 17.97 4.26 6.08
C SER A 158 19.39 4.07 5.57
N ARG A 159 19.60 3.01 4.78
CA ARG A 159 20.88 2.73 4.11
C ARG A 159 21.39 3.93 3.30
N ILE A 160 20.50 4.66 2.65
CA ILE A 160 20.83 5.86 1.87
C ILE A 160 21.57 6.90 2.73
N LEU A 161 21.05 7.17 3.94
CA LEU A 161 21.70 8.11 4.87
C LEU A 161 22.96 7.54 5.51
N LEU A 162 22.95 6.25 5.87
CA LEU A 162 24.09 5.61 6.56
C LEU A 162 25.31 5.48 5.64
N GLU A 163 25.10 5.20 4.36
CA GLU A 163 26.15 5.05 3.35
C GLU A 163 26.45 6.35 2.61
N GLY A 164 25.70 7.43 2.88
CA GLY A 164 25.90 8.72 2.22
C GLY A 164 25.67 8.65 0.70
N LEU A 165 24.72 7.85 0.24
CA LEU A 165 24.46 7.70 -1.19
C LEU A 165 24.01 9.05 -1.79
N PRO A 166 24.57 9.46 -2.93
CA PRO A 166 24.15 10.70 -3.60
C PRO A 166 22.71 10.57 -4.09
N ILE A 167 21.90 11.56 -3.77
CA ILE A 167 20.52 11.68 -4.22
C ILE A 167 20.39 12.87 -5.18
N PRO A 168 19.42 12.85 -6.12
CA PRO A 168 19.12 13.99 -6.98
C PRO A 168 18.84 15.28 -6.20
N SER A 169 19.11 16.41 -6.82
CA SER A 169 18.78 17.72 -6.25
C SER A 169 17.27 17.94 -6.16
N ALA A 170 16.84 18.96 -5.42
CA ALA A 170 15.41 19.31 -5.37
C ALA A 170 14.88 19.73 -6.75
N GLU A 171 15.72 20.40 -7.55
CA GLU A 171 15.41 20.80 -8.92
C GLU A 171 15.23 19.58 -9.84
N ASP A 172 16.08 18.55 -9.71
CA ASP A 172 15.93 17.29 -10.47
C ASP A 172 14.62 16.59 -10.09
N VAL A 173 14.32 16.53 -8.80
CA VAL A 173 13.05 15.92 -8.33
C VAL A 173 11.85 16.71 -8.82
N ALA A 174 11.91 18.06 -8.81
CA ALA A 174 10.86 18.88 -9.39
C ALA A 174 10.67 18.55 -10.88
N ALA A 175 11.77 18.47 -11.65
CA ALA A 175 11.69 18.10 -13.07
C ALA A 175 11.09 16.73 -13.32
N MET A 176 11.32 15.73 -12.43
CA MET A 176 10.68 14.42 -12.49
C MET A 176 9.16 14.53 -12.29
N LEU A 177 8.73 15.29 -11.29
CA LEU A 177 7.30 15.45 -10.96
C LEU A 177 6.58 16.31 -12.00
N ASP A 178 7.21 17.38 -12.50
CA ASP A 178 6.68 18.22 -13.58
C ASP A 178 6.49 17.45 -14.88
N TYR A 179 7.31 16.42 -15.12
CA TYR A 179 7.10 15.49 -16.22
C TYR A 179 5.94 14.52 -15.96
N ALA A 180 5.81 14.00 -14.73
CA ALA A 180 4.85 12.97 -14.41
C ALA A 180 3.39 13.44 -14.59
N ASP A 181 3.05 14.65 -14.16
CA ASP A 181 1.67 15.16 -14.22
C ASP A 181 1.11 15.16 -15.66
N PRO A 182 1.70 15.86 -16.65
CA PRO A 182 1.17 15.87 -18.00
C PRO A 182 1.21 14.47 -18.66
N ALA A 183 2.25 13.66 -18.42
CA ALA A 183 2.37 12.33 -19.01
C ALA A 183 1.24 11.40 -18.53
N LEU A 184 0.91 11.41 -17.23
CA LEU A 184 -0.18 10.64 -16.66
C LEU A 184 -1.54 11.11 -17.17
N ARG A 185 -1.77 12.43 -17.22
CA ARG A 185 -3.02 13.00 -17.76
C ARG A 185 -3.25 12.68 -19.23
N GLU A 186 -2.21 12.70 -20.05
CA GLU A 186 -2.29 12.31 -21.46
C GLU A 186 -2.77 10.86 -21.64
N LYS A 187 -2.42 9.98 -20.68
CA LYS A 187 -2.88 8.59 -20.65
C LYS A 187 -4.23 8.40 -19.95
N GLY A 188 -4.91 9.48 -19.58
CA GLY A 188 -6.24 9.44 -18.96
C GLY A 188 -6.25 9.22 -17.45
N PHE A 189 -5.10 9.26 -16.79
CA PHE A 189 -5.04 9.21 -15.33
C PHE A 189 -5.43 10.55 -14.72
N ALA A 190 -6.09 10.51 -13.56
CA ALA A 190 -6.38 11.66 -12.73
C ALA A 190 -5.83 11.45 -11.31
N PRO A 191 -5.37 12.51 -10.63
CA PRO A 191 -4.96 12.39 -9.23
C PRO A 191 -6.20 12.16 -8.37
N TYR A 192 -6.13 11.22 -7.42
CA TYR A 192 -7.27 10.90 -6.55
C TYR A 192 -6.95 10.99 -5.05
N TYR A 193 -5.65 10.95 -4.67
CA TYR A 193 -5.19 11.26 -3.32
C TYR A 193 -3.78 11.84 -3.37
N LEU A 194 -3.45 12.58 -2.33
CA LEU A 194 -2.10 13.08 -2.12
C LEU A 194 -1.77 13.11 -0.62
N TYR A 195 -0.48 12.97 -0.31
CA TYR A 195 -0.01 13.14 1.06
C TYR A 195 1.45 13.55 1.11
N ARG A 196 1.84 14.20 2.20
CA ARG A 196 3.21 14.62 2.45
C ARG A 196 3.77 13.93 3.68
N GLN A 197 4.98 13.43 3.58
CA GLN A 197 5.73 12.89 4.72
C GLN A 197 6.79 13.90 5.19
N LYS A 198 7.23 13.74 6.45
CA LYS A 198 8.38 14.48 6.95
C LYS A 198 9.66 14.01 6.24
N TYR A 199 10.61 14.93 6.06
CA TYR A 199 11.93 14.63 5.48
C TYR A 199 11.90 14.18 4.02
N MET A 200 10.94 14.63 3.24
CA MET A 200 10.92 14.45 1.80
C MET A 200 11.85 15.44 1.12
N SER A 201 12.54 15.00 0.07
CA SER A 201 13.35 15.88 -0.80
C SER A 201 12.45 16.98 -1.37
N GLY A 202 12.87 18.24 -1.28
CA GLY A 202 12.12 19.39 -1.81
C GLY A 202 10.74 19.64 -1.15
N SER A 203 10.36 18.89 -0.10
CA SER A 203 9.03 18.99 0.54
C SER A 203 7.86 18.72 -0.42
N PHE A 204 8.07 17.95 -1.47
CA PHE A 204 7.05 17.55 -2.44
C PHE A 204 6.05 16.55 -1.87
N GLU A 205 4.94 16.35 -2.57
CA GLU A 205 3.89 15.40 -2.19
C GLU A 205 4.07 14.05 -2.90
N ASN A 206 3.49 13.02 -2.31
CA ASN A 206 3.20 11.77 -2.98
C ASN A 206 1.80 11.87 -3.58
N VAL A 207 1.64 11.47 -4.82
CA VAL A 207 0.36 11.56 -5.53
C VAL A 207 -0.02 10.21 -6.10
N GLY A 208 -1.23 9.75 -5.77
CA GLY A 208 -1.85 8.59 -6.40
C GLY A 208 -2.67 9.01 -7.60
N TRP A 209 -2.45 8.35 -8.72
CA TRP A 209 -3.10 8.59 -10.00
C TRP A 209 -3.85 7.33 -10.42
N CYS A 210 -5.04 7.48 -10.98
CA CYS A 210 -5.79 6.34 -11.49
C CYS A 210 -6.63 6.70 -12.73
N ILE A 211 -6.99 5.67 -13.47
CA ILE A 211 -8.08 5.74 -14.45
C ILE A 211 -9.40 5.84 -13.67
N SER A 212 -10.36 6.57 -14.19
CA SER A 212 -11.68 6.76 -13.56
C SER A 212 -12.33 5.42 -13.21
N GLY A 213 -12.73 5.26 -11.95
CA GLY A 213 -13.31 4.05 -11.38
C GLY A 213 -12.29 3.06 -10.79
N ALA A 214 -10.99 3.38 -10.88
CA ALA A 214 -9.92 2.56 -10.30
C ALA A 214 -9.32 3.17 -9.03
N GLU A 215 -10.00 4.11 -8.39
CA GLU A 215 -9.53 4.76 -7.16
C GLU A 215 -9.30 3.73 -6.04
N GLY A 216 -8.14 3.78 -5.40
CA GLY A 216 -7.84 2.95 -4.23
C GLY A 216 -8.52 3.49 -2.99
N LEU A 217 -9.61 2.85 -2.56
CA LEU A 217 -10.44 3.34 -1.45
C LEU A 217 -9.69 3.32 -0.11
N TYR A 218 -8.84 2.33 0.12
CA TYR A 218 -8.00 2.30 1.31
C TYR A 218 -7.14 3.57 1.43
N ASN A 219 -6.55 4.01 0.32
CA ASN A 219 -5.73 5.23 0.28
C ASN A 219 -6.56 6.47 0.62
N ILE A 220 -7.75 6.59 0.05
CA ILE A 220 -8.68 7.68 0.36
C ILE A 220 -9.06 7.64 1.84
N TYR A 221 -9.48 6.49 2.36
CA TYR A 221 -9.93 6.37 3.75
C TYR A 221 -8.84 6.68 4.78
N ILE A 222 -7.58 6.30 4.50
CA ILE A 222 -6.48 6.59 5.42
C ILE A 222 -6.04 8.05 5.37
N MET A 223 -6.04 8.68 4.18
CA MET A 223 -5.56 10.05 4.00
C MET A 223 -6.62 11.07 4.42
N GLU A 224 -7.87 10.87 4.04
CA GLU A 224 -8.99 11.76 4.39
C GLU A 224 -9.58 11.48 5.78
N GLU A 225 -9.05 10.49 6.50
CA GLU A 225 -9.50 10.13 7.85
C GLU A 225 -11.01 9.85 7.96
N LEU A 226 -11.59 9.24 6.91
CA LEU A 226 -13.03 8.99 6.80
C LEU A 226 -13.48 7.79 7.61
N HIS A 227 -12.61 6.79 7.79
CA HIS A 227 -12.92 5.55 8.48
C HIS A 227 -11.88 5.17 9.52
N SER A 228 -12.33 4.45 10.54
CA SER A 228 -11.44 3.78 11.46
C SER A 228 -10.70 2.64 10.75
N ILE A 229 -9.43 2.44 11.08
CA ILE A 229 -8.59 1.38 10.54
C ILE A 229 -8.18 0.46 11.68
N LEU A 230 -8.64 -0.78 11.66
CA LEU A 230 -8.15 -1.83 12.54
C LEU A 230 -6.91 -2.46 11.91
N SER A 231 -5.76 -2.26 12.53
CA SER A 231 -4.50 -2.82 12.05
C SER A 231 -4.11 -4.07 12.82
N LEU A 232 -3.66 -5.09 12.12
CA LEU A 232 -3.09 -6.31 12.67
C LEU A 232 -1.66 -6.48 12.16
N GLY A 233 -0.78 -7.05 12.98
CA GLY A 233 0.62 -7.25 12.63
C GLY A 233 1.59 -6.36 13.39
N ALA A 234 2.87 -6.74 13.38
CA ALA A 234 3.95 -5.99 14.04
C ALA A 234 4.09 -4.60 13.43
N GLY A 235 4.21 -3.58 14.29
CA GLY A 235 4.31 -2.18 13.88
C GLY A 235 3.01 -1.57 13.37
N GLY A 236 1.90 -2.32 13.39
CA GLY A 236 0.59 -1.84 12.98
C GLY A 236 0.09 -0.68 13.84
N SER A 237 -0.62 0.25 13.21
CA SER A 237 -1.23 1.40 13.87
C SER A 237 -2.74 1.38 13.60
N THR A 238 -3.50 1.00 14.62
CA THR A 238 -4.95 1.10 14.59
C THR A 238 -5.34 2.57 14.78
N LYS A 239 -6.09 3.12 13.84
CA LYS A 239 -6.62 4.49 13.88
C LYS A 239 -8.13 4.45 14.07
N MET A 240 -8.62 5.15 15.06
CA MET A 240 -10.04 5.25 15.39
C MET A 240 -10.52 6.67 15.10
N VAL A 241 -11.58 6.80 14.30
CA VAL A 241 -12.10 8.08 13.81
C VAL A 241 -13.55 8.26 14.23
N ASP A 242 -13.84 9.36 14.91
CA ASP A 242 -15.20 9.87 15.15
C ASP A 242 -15.33 11.24 14.44
N ALA A 243 -15.77 11.20 13.19
CA ALA A 243 -15.92 12.40 12.38
C ALA A 243 -16.96 13.39 12.95
N LYS A 244 -17.98 12.90 13.68
CA LYS A 244 -19.01 13.76 14.29
C LYS A 244 -18.46 14.63 15.42
N ARG A 245 -17.48 14.08 16.18
CA ARG A 245 -16.86 14.77 17.32
C ARG A 245 -15.47 15.31 16.99
N ASN A 246 -15.03 15.18 15.74
CA ASN A 246 -13.67 15.53 15.30
C ASN A 246 -12.58 14.91 16.21
N ARG A 247 -12.77 13.61 16.56
CA ARG A 247 -11.89 12.89 17.48
C ARG A 247 -11.18 11.79 16.74
N ILE A 248 -9.85 11.76 16.84
CA ILE A 248 -8.99 10.71 16.26
C ILE A 248 -8.09 10.17 17.35
N GLU A 249 -8.09 8.86 17.53
CA GLU A 249 -7.20 8.16 18.44
C GLU A 249 -6.40 7.10 17.71
N ARG A 250 -5.21 6.77 18.25
CA ARG A 250 -4.35 5.74 17.69
C ARG A 250 -3.82 4.84 18.80
N VAL A 251 -3.78 3.54 18.53
CA VAL A 251 -3.08 2.56 19.33
C VAL A 251 -2.10 1.79 18.44
N PHE A 252 -0.96 1.40 19.01
CA PHE A 252 0.13 0.81 18.24
C PHE A 252 0.42 -0.60 18.73
N HIS A 253 0.74 -1.48 17.79
CA HIS A 253 1.31 -2.78 18.09
C HIS A 253 2.84 -2.69 18.31
N PRO A 254 3.44 -3.65 19.02
CA PRO A 254 4.88 -3.77 19.12
C PRO A 254 5.53 -3.72 17.75
N LYS A 255 6.61 -2.95 17.62
CA LYS A 255 7.25 -2.67 16.33
C LYS A 255 7.94 -3.90 15.74
N PHE A 256 8.53 -4.71 16.60
CA PHE A 256 9.33 -5.86 16.16
C PHE A 256 8.49 -7.14 16.15
N PRO A 257 8.62 -8.00 15.11
CA PRO A 257 7.82 -9.21 14.97
C PRO A 257 7.90 -10.15 16.18
N LEU A 258 9.11 -10.35 16.73
CA LEU A 258 9.30 -11.20 17.90
C LEU A 258 8.54 -10.67 19.13
N GLU A 259 8.63 -9.37 19.39
CA GLU A 259 7.92 -8.72 20.49
C GLU A 259 6.40 -8.81 20.30
N TYR A 260 5.91 -8.63 19.05
CA TYR A 260 4.50 -8.76 18.73
C TYR A 260 3.96 -10.16 19.03
N ILE A 261 4.73 -11.21 18.70
CA ILE A 261 4.36 -12.60 18.97
C ILE A 261 4.39 -12.92 20.47
N GLN A 262 5.36 -12.38 21.20
CA GLN A 262 5.55 -12.63 22.63
C GLN A 262 4.60 -11.84 23.53
N ARG A 263 3.87 -10.86 23.00
CA ARG A 263 2.97 -9.98 23.75
C ARG A 263 1.53 -10.00 23.22
N PRO A 264 0.85 -11.17 23.20
CA PRO A 264 -0.52 -11.30 22.70
C PRO A 264 -1.53 -10.47 23.52
N GLU A 265 -1.24 -10.20 24.80
CA GLU A 265 -2.05 -9.32 25.65
C GLU A 265 -2.18 -7.91 25.02
N LYS A 266 -1.14 -7.40 24.36
CA LYS A 266 -1.17 -6.09 23.72
C LYS A 266 -2.17 -6.01 22.57
N LEU A 267 -2.32 -7.10 21.82
CA LEU A 267 -3.35 -7.22 20.78
C LEU A 267 -4.74 -7.14 21.40
N THR A 268 -4.98 -7.87 22.49
CA THR A 268 -6.27 -7.87 23.20
C THR A 268 -6.60 -6.47 23.72
N GLU A 269 -5.65 -5.79 24.38
CA GLU A 269 -5.83 -4.42 24.87
C GLU A 269 -6.21 -3.44 23.73
N ASN A 270 -5.52 -3.55 22.59
CA ASN A 270 -5.79 -2.68 21.44
C ASN A 270 -7.19 -2.93 20.86
N LEU A 271 -7.62 -4.20 20.76
CA LEU A 271 -8.96 -4.57 20.31
C LEU A 271 -10.05 -4.09 21.27
N GLU A 272 -9.82 -4.19 22.58
CA GLU A 272 -10.73 -3.68 23.59
C GLU A 272 -10.86 -2.15 23.52
N THR A 273 -9.74 -1.45 23.30
CA THR A 273 -9.73 0.01 23.11
C THR A 273 -10.51 0.40 21.85
N PHE A 274 -10.30 -0.32 20.75
CA PHE A 274 -11.05 -0.12 19.50
C PHE A 274 -12.56 -0.31 19.72
N ARG A 275 -12.96 -1.40 20.39
CA ARG A 275 -14.37 -1.68 20.70
C ARG A 275 -14.99 -0.60 21.59
N ARG A 276 -14.31 -0.18 22.66
CA ARG A 276 -14.77 0.86 23.57
C ARG A 276 -14.99 2.18 22.84
N PHE A 277 -14.04 2.61 22.00
CA PHE A 277 -14.17 3.82 21.21
C PHE A 277 -15.46 3.82 20.35
N HIS A 278 -15.71 2.72 19.63
CA HIS A 278 -16.91 2.62 18.78
C HIS A 278 -18.21 2.49 19.58
N GLN A 279 -18.17 1.91 20.78
CA GLN A 279 -19.33 1.91 21.69
C GLN A 279 -19.67 3.31 22.20
N GLU A 280 -18.68 4.14 22.46
CA GLU A 280 -18.86 5.55 22.84
C GLU A 280 -19.46 6.38 21.70
N MET A 281 -19.07 6.12 20.44
CA MET A 281 -19.65 6.78 19.26
C MET A 281 -21.13 6.45 19.05
N ALA A 282 -21.57 5.28 19.47
CA ALA A 282 -22.95 4.82 19.29
C ALA A 282 -23.93 5.40 20.30
N ARG A 283 -23.42 6.08 21.33
CA ARG A 283 -24.18 6.82 22.34
C ARG A 283 -24.36 8.29 21.96
#